data_cf2e05e57508f5dded770fce986c5631
#
_entry.id   cf2e05e57508f5dded770fce986c5631
#
_cell.length_a   1.000
_cell.length_b   1.000
_cell.length_c   1.000
_cell.angle_alpha   90.00
_cell.angle_beta   90.00
_cell.angle_gamma   90.00
#
_symmetry.space_group_name_H-M   'P 1'
#
loop_
_entity.id
_entity.type
_entity.pdbx_description
1 polymer ?
#
loop_
_entity_poly.entity_id
_entity_poly.type
_entity_poly.pdbx_seq_one_letter_code
_entity_poly.pdbx_strand_id
1 'polypeptide(L)'
;MKRSHAWQQHGTVSLWRYLDNLRNYPGWHIGADAAGRASMLALLDALVLDGPGATRTLQLSPPSPAQLAVPNNRDARWDAPATLRLTVDEDVAFWQWDVDGARATLQLGDAAMGSLRQGVVDIAAGRGDYSLGQGTQALWFWWG
;
A
#
# COMPACT_ATOMS: atom_id res chain seq x y z
N MET A 1 -23.45 6.83 9.44
CA MET A 1 -22.78 6.06 8.37
C MET A 1 -21.29 6.32 8.41
N LYS A 2 -20.47 5.28 8.29
CA LYS A 2 -19.03 5.45 8.27
C LYS A 2 -18.57 6.05 6.94
N ARG A 3 -17.59 6.95 7.00
CA ARG A 3 -17.10 7.64 5.80
C ARG A 3 -16.44 6.70 4.81
N SER A 4 -15.76 5.64 5.29
CA SER A 4 -15.14 4.65 4.43
C SER A 4 -16.16 3.87 3.59
N HIS A 5 -17.39 3.75 4.04
CA HIS A 5 -18.46 3.07 3.29
C HIS A 5 -18.92 3.88 2.07
N ALA A 6 -18.80 5.21 2.10
CA ALA A 6 -19.16 6.07 0.98
C ALA A 6 -18.02 6.25 -0.03
N TRP A 7 -16.83 5.80 0.30
CA TRP A 7 -15.66 5.94 -0.55
C TRP A 7 -15.81 5.09 -1.83
N GLN A 8 -15.38 5.66 -2.95
CA GLN A 8 -15.35 4.97 -4.24
C GLN A 8 -13.94 5.07 -4.82
N GLN A 9 -13.46 3.93 -5.32
CA GLN A 9 -12.13 3.86 -5.90
C GLN A 9 -12.13 4.37 -7.33
N HIS A 10 -11.11 5.18 -7.66
CA HIS A 10 -10.83 5.65 -9.01
C HIS A 10 -9.36 5.40 -9.32
N GLY A 11 -9.02 5.25 -10.60
CA GLY A 11 -7.65 5.03 -11.03
C GLY A 11 -7.13 3.65 -10.67
N THR A 12 -5.82 3.49 -10.72
CA THR A 12 -5.16 2.21 -10.48
C THR A 12 -4.18 2.30 -9.30
N VAL A 13 -4.16 1.24 -8.51
CA VAL A 13 -3.19 1.01 -7.45
C VAL A 13 -2.62 -0.37 -7.65
N SER A 14 -1.30 -0.49 -7.59
CA SER A 14 -0.59 -1.76 -7.71
C SER A 14 0.17 -2.05 -6.44
N LEU A 15 0.15 -3.31 -6.01
CA LEU A 15 0.89 -3.80 -4.84
C LEU A 15 1.51 -5.13 -5.24
N TRP A 16 2.80 -5.28 -5.00
CA TRP A 16 3.50 -6.51 -5.35
C TRP A 16 4.65 -6.76 -4.39
N ARG A 17 5.16 -8.00 -4.39
CA ARG A 17 6.37 -8.37 -3.67
C ARG A 17 7.23 -9.23 -4.57
N TYR A 18 8.54 -9.18 -4.36
CA TYR A 18 9.48 -10.04 -5.08
C TYR A 18 9.67 -11.34 -4.31
N LEU A 19 9.82 -12.42 -5.06
CA LEU A 19 10.13 -13.74 -4.50
C LEU A 19 11.64 -14.01 -4.49
N ASP A 20 12.40 -13.18 -5.23
CA ASP A 20 13.85 -13.20 -5.31
C ASP A 20 14.40 -11.85 -4.84
N ASN A 21 15.71 -11.76 -4.58
CA ASN A 21 16.40 -10.51 -4.20
C ASN A 21 15.84 -9.85 -2.93
N LEU A 22 15.42 -10.65 -1.97
CA LEU A 22 14.83 -10.13 -0.74
C LEU A 22 15.82 -9.33 0.12
N ARG A 23 17.11 -9.43 -0.18
CA ARG A 23 18.15 -8.71 0.53
C ARG A 23 18.09 -7.20 0.29
N ASN A 24 17.74 -6.78 -0.94
CA ASN A 24 17.73 -5.36 -1.33
C ASN A 24 16.41 -4.70 -1.06
N TYR A 25 15.31 -5.37 -1.42
CA TYR A 25 13.96 -4.80 -1.33
C TYR A 25 13.00 -5.81 -0.71
N PRO A 26 13.18 -6.15 0.59
CA PRO A 26 12.25 -7.07 1.25
C PRO A 26 10.88 -6.41 1.47
N GLY A 27 9.83 -7.22 1.50
CA GLY A 27 8.48 -6.75 1.78
C GLY A 27 7.72 -6.36 0.53
N TRP A 28 6.81 -5.38 0.69
CA TRP A 28 5.85 -4.99 -0.32
C TRP A 28 6.26 -3.73 -1.07
N HIS A 29 5.76 -3.59 -2.27
CA HIS A 29 5.98 -2.43 -3.15
C HIS A 29 4.63 -1.90 -3.61
N ILE A 30 4.47 -0.58 -3.63
CA ILE A 30 3.23 0.07 -4.02
C ILE A 30 3.51 1.15 -5.06
N GLY A 31 2.63 1.24 -6.05
CA GLY A 31 2.60 2.32 -7.02
C GLY A 31 1.15 2.62 -7.39
N ALA A 32 0.90 3.81 -7.90
CA ALA A 32 -0.45 4.21 -8.29
C ALA A 32 -0.39 5.35 -9.30
N ASP A 33 -1.38 5.40 -10.20
CA ASP A 33 -1.54 6.57 -11.06
C ASP A 33 -2.12 7.75 -10.27
N ALA A 34 -2.27 8.91 -10.92
CA ALA A 34 -2.73 10.12 -10.23
C ALA A 34 -4.12 9.93 -9.60
N ALA A 35 -5.05 9.32 -10.31
CA ALA A 35 -6.39 9.06 -9.80
C ALA A 35 -6.35 8.01 -8.67
N GLY A 36 -5.51 6.99 -8.79
CA GLY A 36 -5.32 5.98 -7.74
C GLY A 36 -4.76 6.59 -6.46
N ARG A 37 -3.77 7.48 -6.57
CA ARG A 37 -3.22 8.19 -5.41
C ARG A 37 -4.28 9.04 -4.71
N ALA A 38 -5.05 9.82 -5.48
CA ALA A 38 -6.12 10.65 -4.91
C ALA A 38 -7.17 9.78 -4.22
N SER A 39 -7.53 8.66 -4.82
CA SER A 39 -8.48 7.70 -4.28
C SER A 39 -7.98 7.10 -2.96
N MET A 40 -6.70 6.72 -2.90
CA MET A 40 -6.09 6.21 -1.67
C MET A 40 -6.06 7.25 -0.56
N LEU A 41 -5.68 8.49 -0.87
CA LEU A 41 -5.63 9.56 0.13
C LEU A 41 -7.02 9.80 0.73
N ALA A 42 -8.06 9.82 -0.10
CA ALA A 42 -9.44 9.96 0.37
C ALA A 42 -9.85 8.80 1.28
N LEU A 43 -9.46 7.56 0.93
CA LEU A 43 -9.76 6.39 1.75
C LEU A 43 -9.04 6.46 3.10
N LEU A 44 -7.76 6.81 3.10
CA LEU A 44 -6.98 6.91 4.34
C LEU A 44 -7.57 7.96 5.28
N ASP A 45 -7.97 9.11 4.75
CA ASP A 45 -8.63 10.16 5.54
C ASP A 45 -9.96 9.67 6.11
N ALA A 46 -10.75 8.94 5.32
CA ALA A 46 -12.03 8.38 5.77
C ALA A 46 -11.84 7.34 6.88
N LEU A 47 -10.85 6.45 6.74
CA LEU A 47 -10.56 5.42 7.74
C LEU A 47 -10.11 6.04 9.07
N VAL A 48 -9.27 7.08 9.03
CA VAL A 48 -8.83 7.79 10.24
C VAL A 48 -10.03 8.39 10.96
N LEU A 49 -10.95 9.01 10.24
CA LEU A 49 -12.15 9.62 10.83
C LEU A 49 -13.11 8.57 11.40
N ASP A 50 -13.20 7.40 10.78
CA ASP A 50 -14.03 6.30 11.29
C ASP A 50 -13.42 5.64 12.53
N GLY A 51 -12.10 5.65 12.66
CA GLY A 51 -11.38 5.16 13.84
C GLY A 51 -11.16 3.65 13.88
N PRO A 52 -10.65 3.14 15.03
CA PRO A 52 -10.33 1.72 15.18
C PRO A 52 -11.49 0.80 14.85
N GLY A 53 -11.19 -0.30 14.18
CA GLY A 53 -12.19 -1.25 13.69
C GLY A 53 -12.69 -0.94 12.29
N ALA A 54 -12.45 0.26 11.76
CA ALA A 54 -12.81 0.59 10.39
C ALA A 54 -11.99 -0.24 9.41
N THR A 55 -12.63 -0.68 8.34
CA THR A 55 -11.99 -1.52 7.33
C THR A 55 -12.56 -1.20 5.95
N ARG A 56 -11.73 -1.29 4.93
CA ARG A 56 -12.15 -1.15 3.54
C ARG A 56 -11.16 -1.88 2.64
N THR A 57 -11.69 -2.48 1.57
CA THR A 57 -10.89 -3.20 0.58
C THR A 57 -10.82 -2.39 -0.70
N LEU A 58 -9.62 -2.24 -1.26
CA LEU A 58 -9.44 -1.66 -2.59
C LEU A 58 -8.99 -2.72 -3.58
N GLN A 59 -9.36 -2.50 -4.85
CA GLN A 59 -8.98 -3.37 -5.95
C GLN A 59 -7.58 -3.01 -6.42
N LEU A 60 -6.78 -4.02 -6.76
CA LEU A 60 -5.42 -3.84 -7.22
C LEU A 60 -5.30 -4.22 -8.70
N SER A 61 -4.45 -3.49 -9.41
CA SER A 61 -4.06 -3.80 -10.77
C SER A 61 -2.67 -4.45 -10.77
N PRO A 62 -2.35 -5.34 -11.71
CA PRO A 62 -1.00 -5.88 -11.81
C PRO A 62 0.03 -4.76 -11.99
N PRO A 63 1.26 -4.91 -11.45
CA PRO A 63 2.30 -3.92 -11.66
C PRO A 63 2.69 -3.84 -13.14
N SER A 64 3.00 -2.63 -13.61
CA SER A 64 3.45 -2.40 -14.97
C SER A 64 4.91 -2.86 -15.16
N PRO A 65 5.36 -3.09 -16.39
CA PRO A 65 6.77 -3.38 -16.64
C PRO A 65 7.71 -2.29 -16.11
N ALA A 66 7.30 -1.02 -16.16
CA ALA A 66 8.09 0.08 -15.61
C ALA A 66 8.20 -0.01 -14.09
N GLN A 67 7.13 -0.39 -13.39
CA GLN A 67 7.16 -0.59 -11.94
C GLN A 67 8.04 -1.78 -11.55
N LEU A 68 8.04 -2.85 -12.36
CA LEU A 68 8.84 -4.04 -12.10
C LEU A 68 10.32 -3.84 -12.43
N ALA A 69 10.68 -2.78 -13.13
CA ALA A 69 12.05 -2.49 -13.55
C ALA A 69 12.86 -1.75 -12.47
N VAL A 70 12.51 -1.88 -11.19
CA VAL A 70 13.32 -1.31 -10.11
C VAL A 70 14.72 -1.93 -10.11
N PRO A 71 15.74 -1.16 -9.69
CA PRO A 71 17.11 -1.64 -9.73
C PRO A 71 17.31 -2.99 -9.03
N ASN A 72 18.05 -3.87 -9.67
CA ASN A 72 18.39 -5.21 -9.16
C ASN A 72 17.23 -6.20 -9.11
N ASN A 73 16.03 -5.83 -9.59
CA ASN A 73 14.86 -6.72 -9.55
C ASN A 73 14.26 -7.00 -10.93
N ARG A 74 14.93 -6.60 -12.02
CA ARG A 74 14.37 -6.70 -13.39
C ARG A 74 13.90 -8.11 -13.74
N ASP A 75 14.68 -9.13 -13.38
CA ASP A 75 14.41 -10.53 -13.70
C ASP A 75 13.90 -11.31 -12.48
N ALA A 76 13.63 -10.65 -11.37
CA ALA A 76 13.14 -11.30 -10.17
C ALA A 76 11.70 -11.75 -10.36
N ARG A 77 11.38 -12.94 -9.84
CA ARG A 77 10.00 -13.39 -9.76
C ARG A 77 9.23 -12.51 -8.79
N TRP A 78 7.97 -12.29 -9.08
CA TRP A 78 7.11 -11.44 -8.27
C TRP A 78 5.73 -12.05 -8.09
N ASP A 79 5.01 -11.55 -7.08
CA ASP A 79 3.66 -11.95 -6.74
C ASP A 79 2.85 -10.70 -6.41
N ALA A 80 1.59 -10.64 -6.87
CA ALA A 80 0.73 -9.49 -6.64
C ALA A 80 -0.67 -9.97 -6.25
N PRO A 81 -1.19 -9.50 -5.10
CA PRO A 81 -2.57 -9.81 -4.71
C PRO A 81 -3.57 -9.07 -5.59
N ALA A 82 -4.81 -9.56 -5.61
CA ALA A 82 -5.90 -8.93 -6.36
C ALA A 82 -6.55 -7.79 -5.57
N THR A 83 -6.51 -7.86 -4.24
CA THR A 83 -7.14 -6.88 -3.35
C THR A 83 -6.23 -6.53 -2.18
N LEU A 84 -6.39 -5.30 -1.68
CA LEU A 84 -5.76 -4.84 -0.45
C LEU A 84 -6.84 -4.40 0.53
N ARG A 85 -6.87 -5.03 1.69
CA ARG A 85 -7.76 -4.65 2.79
C ARG A 85 -6.98 -3.84 3.80
N LEU A 86 -7.48 -2.64 4.11
CA LEU A 86 -6.92 -1.79 5.16
C LEU A 86 -7.83 -1.85 6.37
N THR A 87 -7.26 -2.10 7.54
CA THR A 87 -7.97 -2.19 8.81
C THR A 87 -7.28 -1.33 9.85
N VAL A 88 -8.05 -0.49 10.56
CA VAL A 88 -7.51 0.41 11.59
C VAL A 88 -7.42 -0.31 12.92
N ASP A 89 -6.21 -0.30 13.52
CA ASP A 89 -5.95 -0.90 14.81
C ASP A 89 -6.05 0.13 15.94
N GLU A 90 -6.34 -0.33 17.16
CA GLU A 90 -6.38 0.53 18.35
C GLU A 90 -4.99 1.02 18.75
N ASP A 91 -3.95 0.22 18.52
CA ASP A 91 -2.57 0.62 18.80
C ASP A 91 -2.11 1.56 17.67
N VAL A 92 -1.86 2.82 18.00
CA VAL A 92 -1.55 3.87 17.02
C VAL A 92 -0.30 3.57 16.19
N ALA A 93 0.63 2.80 16.71
CA ALA A 93 1.88 2.44 16.02
C ALA A 93 1.80 1.07 15.32
N PHE A 94 0.68 0.38 15.41
CA PHE A 94 0.56 -0.98 14.85
C PHE A 94 0.77 -0.97 13.34
N TRP A 95 1.49 -1.99 12.84
CA TRP A 95 1.77 -2.17 11.42
C TRP A 95 2.04 -3.64 11.16
N GLN A 96 1.14 -4.31 10.47
CA GLN A 96 1.31 -5.73 10.17
C GLN A 96 0.61 -6.10 8.86
N TRP A 97 1.37 -6.76 7.99
CA TRP A 97 0.86 -7.36 6.77
C TRP A 97 0.44 -8.81 7.00
N ASP A 98 -0.64 -9.21 6.34
CA ASP A 98 -1.08 -10.59 6.29
C ASP A 98 -1.55 -10.89 4.86
N VAL A 99 -1.40 -12.13 4.40
CA VAL A 99 -1.79 -12.55 3.06
C VAL A 99 -2.62 -13.83 3.15
N ASP A 100 -3.80 -13.80 2.53
CA ASP A 100 -4.68 -14.96 2.44
C ASP A 100 -5.15 -15.08 0.99
N GLY A 101 -4.56 -16.03 0.26
CA GLY A 101 -4.82 -16.21 -1.16
C GLY A 101 -4.48 -14.95 -1.97
N ALA A 102 -5.45 -14.41 -2.68
CA ALA A 102 -5.28 -13.20 -3.51
C ALA A 102 -5.53 -11.90 -2.73
N ARG A 103 -5.74 -11.98 -1.41
CA ARG A 103 -5.99 -10.80 -0.57
C ARG A 103 -4.78 -10.51 0.31
N ALA A 104 -4.27 -9.29 0.23
CA ALA A 104 -3.35 -8.76 1.22
C ALA A 104 -4.14 -7.90 2.21
N THR A 105 -3.78 -7.95 3.49
CA THR A 105 -4.35 -7.12 4.54
C THR A 105 -3.22 -6.36 5.21
N LEU A 106 -3.37 -5.05 5.34
CA LEU A 106 -2.51 -4.23 6.17
C LEU A 106 -3.34 -3.71 7.33
N GLN A 107 -3.01 -4.15 8.53
CA GLN A 107 -3.60 -3.65 9.76
C GLN A 107 -2.65 -2.64 10.36
N LEU A 108 -3.15 -1.43 10.62
CA LEU A 108 -2.30 -0.32 11.06
C LEU A 108 -3.06 0.66 11.92
N GLY A 109 -2.34 1.25 12.86
CA GLY A 109 -2.91 2.26 13.75
C GLY A 109 -2.86 3.67 13.16
N ASP A 110 -3.38 4.63 13.91
CA ASP A 110 -3.56 6.01 13.46
C ASP A 110 -2.23 6.68 13.08
N ALA A 111 -1.18 6.52 13.87
CA ALA A 111 0.13 7.10 13.56
C ALA A 111 0.77 6.45 12.33
N ALA A 112 0.65 5.13 12.20
CA ALA A 112 1.14 4.40 11.03
C ALA A 112 0.35 4.79 9.77
N MET A 113 -0.95 5.06 9.90
CA MET A 113 -1.81 5.55 8.83
C MET A 113 -1.31 6.90 8.30
N GLY A 114 -0.90 7.81 9.20
CA GLY A 114 -0.30 9.09 8.82
C GLY A 114 0.98 8.91 8.02
N SER A 115 1.82 7.97 8.40
CA SER A 115 3.06 7.65 7.67
C SER A 115 2.75 7.07 6.29
N LEU A 116 1.77 6.19 6.18
CA LEU A 116 1.32 5.65 4.90
C LEU A 116 0.79 6.76 3.99
N ARG A 117 -0.02 7.66 4.55
CA ARG A 117 -0.55 8.81 3.82
C ARG A 117 0.59 9.68 3.26
N GLN A 118 1.60 9.96 4.09
CA GLN A 118 2.75 10.75 3.66
C GLN A 118 3.49 10.07 2.51
N GLY A 119 3.65 8.74 2.56
CA GLY A 119 4.27 7.97 1.48
C GLY A 119 3.52 8.13 0.16
N VAL A 120 2.20 8.06 0.18
CA VAL A 120 1.36 8.24 -1.01
C VAL A 120 1.48 9.67 -1.57
N VAL A 121 1.53 10.68 -0.69
CA VAL A 121 1.76 12.07 -1.10
C VAL A 121 3.13 12.21 -1.76
N ASP A 122 4.15 11.59 -1.20
CA ASP A 122 5.53 11.69 -1.70
C ASP A 122 5.69 11.03 -3.08
N ILE A 123 4.94 9.98 -3.39
CA ILE A 123 4.91 9.40 -4.73
C ILE A 123 4.53 10.47 -5.75
N ALA A 124 3.48 11.23 -5.47
CA ALA A 124 3.01 12.29 -6.38
C ALA A 124 4.04 13.38 -6.58
N ALA A 125 4.87 13.66 -5.57
CA ALA A 125 5.92 14.68 -5.64
C ALA A 125 7.25 14.15 -6.18
N GLY A 126 7.32 12.89 -6.59
CA GLY A 126 8.55 12.26 -7.08
C GLY A 126 9.55 11.94 -5.96
N ARG A 127 9.09 11.88 -4.73
CA ARG A 127 9.92 11.58 -3.55
C ARG A 127 9.75 10.16 -3.04
N GLY A 128 9.48 9.20 -3.93
CA GLY A 128 9.44 7.80 -3.58
C GLY A 128 10.84 7.25 -3.26
N ASP A 129 10.99 5.94 -3.38
CA ASP A 129 12.25 5.24 -3.16
C ASP A 129 12.67 5.21 -1.69
N TYR A 130 11.69 5.12 -0.80
CA TYR A 130 11.91 4.84 0.62
C TYR A 130 10.86 3.84 1.11
N SER A 131 11.04 3.33 2.32
CA SER A 131 10.12 2.33 2.86
C SER A 131 9.62 2.68 4.26
N LEU A 132 8.46 2.12 4.59
CA LEU A 132 7.92 2.06 5.96
C LEU A 132 7.99 0.61 6.42
N GLY A 133 8.18 0.40 7.74
CA GLY A 133 8.30 -0.94 8.30
C GLY A 133 9.69 -1.53 8.08
N GLN A 134 9.88 -2.79 8.46
CA GLN A 134 11.17 -3.47 8.41
C GLN A 134 11.02 -4.88 7.86
N GLY A 135 12.06 -5.36 7.15
CA GLY A 135 12.11 -6.71 6.65
C GLY A 135 10.93 -7.04 5.75
N THR A 136 10.29 -8.19 5.95
CA THR A 136 9.14 -8.63 5.16
C THR A 136 7.88 -7.83 5.43
N GLN A 137 7.88 -6.97 6.46
CA GLN A 137 6.77 -6.07 6.78
C GLN A 137 6.94 -4.69 6.16
N ALA A 138 8.03 -4.43 5.42
CA ALA A 138 8.28 -3.14 4.79
C ALA A 138 7.33 -2.88 3.62
N LEU A 139 7.05 -1.60 3.38
CA LEU A 139 6.33 -1.13 2.18
C LEU A 139 7.18 -0.05 1.52
N TRP A 140 7.55 -0.30 0.25
CA TRP A 140 8.34 0.61 -0.57
C TRP A 140 7.41 1.39 -1.50
N PHE A 141 7.67 2.69 -1.64
CA PHE A 141 6.87 3.59 -2.46
C PHE A 141 7.61 3.90 -3.76
N TRP A 142 6.93 3.73 -4.89
CA TRP A 142 7.50 3.96 -6.22
C TRP A 142 6.60 4.89 -7.02
N TRP A 143 7.20 5.82 -7.74
CA TRP A 143 6.49 6.67 -8.71
C TRP A 143 6.60 6.05 -10.11
N GLY A 144 5.67 6.41 -10.99
CA GLY A 144 5.73 5.95 -12.37
C GLY A 144 4.39 5.49 -12.90
#